data_be108a2ac4141b59bcb83c51abb142d9
#
_entry.id   be108a2ac4141b59bcb83c51abb142d9
#
_cell.length_a   1.000
_cell.length_b   1.000
_cell.length_c   1.000
_cell.angle_alpha   90.00
_cell.angle_beta   90.00
_cell.angle_gamma   90.00
#
_symmetry.space_group_name_H-M   'P 1'
#
loop_
_entity.id
_entity.type
_entity.pdbx_description
1 polymer ?
#
loop_
_entity_poly.entity_id
_entity_poly.type
_entity_poly.pdbx_seq_one_letter_code
_entity_poly.pdbx_strand_id
1 'polypeptide(L)'
;RDLAWSRLLDRLSNGCALAVDYGHVAADRPGGGTLTGYADGGQVAPVPDGSCDLTAHVAMDSLSHDELHTQRGALRALGLRGATPPLAQASTDPSAYLRGLAEASHAATLMDPSGYGGFLWALRRVPRAGQHTADSGA
;
A
#
# COMPACT_ATOMS: atom_id res chain seq x y z
N ARG A 1 -5.00 16.01 -5.97
CA ARG A 1 -4.61 14.61 -5.85
C ARG A 1 -5.11 13.83 -7.06
N ASP A 2 -6.41 13.68 -7.30
CA ASP A 2 -6.99 12.88 -8.39
C ASP A 2 -6.54 13.39 -9.78
N LEU A 3 -6.49 14.71 -9.95
CA LEU A 3 -5.95 15.32 -11.17
C LEU A 3 -4.45 15.02 -11.37
N ALA A 4 -3.67 15.00 -10.28
CA ALA A 4 -2.25 14.66 -10.36
C ALA A 4 -2.04 13.19 -10.76
N TRP A 5 -2.87 12.29 -10.22
CA TRP A 5 -2.90 10.88 -10.60
C TRP A 5 -3.25 10.70 -12.08
N SER A 6 -4.33 11.33 -12.55
CA SER A 6 -4.73 11.29 -13.97
C SER A 6 -3.61 11.78 -14.89
N ARG A 7 -2.98 12.91 -14.57
CA ARG A 7 -1.87 13.44 -15.36
C ARG A 7 -0.64 12.52 -15.39
N LEU A 8 -0.42 11.75 -14.34
CA LEU A 8 0.62 10.72 -14.31
C LEU A 8 0.25 9.57 -15.25
N LEU A 9 -0.99 9.09 -15.21
CA LEU A 9 -1.50 8.04 -16.09
C LEU A 9 -1.44 8.44 -17.57
N ASP A 10 -1.76 9.70 -17.89
CA ASP A 10 -1.70 10.25 -19.27
C ASP A 10 -0.27 10.21 -19.87
N ARG A 11 0.76 10.09 -19.03
CA ARG A 11 2.16 9.96 -19.48
C ARG A 11 2.60 8.53 -19.72
N LEU A 12 1.80 7.55 -19.33
CA LEU A 12 2.11 6.14 -19.53
C LEU A 12 1.55 5.69 -20.88
N SER A 13 2.42 5.25 -21.77
CA SER A 13 2.00 4.66 -23.05
C SER A 13 1.65 3.18 -22.93
N ASN A 14 2.16 2.52 -21.91
CA ASN A 14 1.87 1.14 -21.58
C ASN A 14 2.45 0.81 -20.17
N GLY A 15 1.90 -0.17 -19.49
CA GLY A 15 2.45 -0.65 -18.22
C GLY A 15 1.44 -0.61 -17.08
N CYS A 16 1.93 -0.34 -15.89
CA CYS A 16 1.13 -0.36 -14.68
C CYS A 16 1.56 0.79 -13.77
N ALA A 17 0.59 1.50 -13.22
CA ALA A 17 0.80 2.47 -12.16
C ALA A 17 0.26 1.92 -10.85
N LEU A 18 1.01 2.11 -9.77
CA LEU A 18 0.65 1.70 -8.43
C LEU A 18 0.74 2.92 -7.50
N ALA A 19 -0.37 3.25 -6.84
CA ALA A 19 -0.39 4.17 -5.70
C ALA A 19 -0.51 3.36 -4.41
N VAL A 20 0.35 3.64 -3.45
CA VAL A 20 0.33 3.00 -2.12
C VAL A 20 0.30 4.08 -1.06
N ASP A 21 -0.71 4.05 -0.22
CA ASP A 21 -0.82 5.03 0.86
C ASP A 21 -1.72 4.50 1.99
N TYR A 22 -1.63 5.14 3.17
CA TYR A 22 -2.65 4.95 4.19
C TYR A 22 -3.91 5.76 3.79
N GLY A 23 -5.07 5.12 3.91
CA GLY A 23 -6.27 5.71 3.34
C GLY A 23 -7.55 5.02 3.81
N HIS A 24 -8.61 5.39 3.14
CA HIS A 24 -9.94 4.81 3.34
C HIS A 24 -10.66 4.65 2.00
N VAL A 25 -11.72 3.88 2.02
CA VAL A 25 -12.71 3.80 0.95
C VAL A 25 -14.01 4.49 1.41
N ALA A 26 -14.93 4.75 0.50
CA ALA A 26 -16.19 5.46 0.80
C ALA A 26 -17.00 4.80 1.94
N ALA A 27 -16.97 3.45 2.00
CA ALA A 27 -17.68 2.68 3.02
C ALA A 27 -17.16 2.92 4.44
N ASP A 28 -15.85 3.18 4.59
CA ASP A 28 -15.17 3.31 5.89
C ASP A 28 -14.65 4.75 6.12
N ARG A 29 -15.18 5.71 5.38
CA ARG A 29 -14.72 7.11 5.46
C ARG A 29 -15.05 7.74 6.81
N PRO A 30 -14.04 8.21 7.57
CA PRO A 30 -14.25 8.86 8.84
C PRO A 30 -15.09 10.15 8.71
N GLY A 31 -16.20 10.25 9.46
CA GLY A 31 -17.12 11.39 9.39
C GLY A 31 -16.51 12.72 9.85
N GLY A 32 -15.53 12.68 10.77
CA GLY A 32 -14.81 13.86 11.27
C GLY A 32 -13.63 14.31 10.42
N GLY A 33 -13.33 13.62 9.31
CA GLY A 33 -12.13 13.82 8.54
C GLY A 33 -10.91 13.15 9.19
N THR A 34 -9.75 13.29 8.54
CA THR A 34 -8.48 12.64 8.95
C THR A 34 -7.29 13.60 8.93
N LEU A 35 -7.54 14.90 8.76
CA LEU A 35 -6.46 15.90 8.76
C LEU A 35 -5.82 15.98 10.15
N THR A 36 -4.52 15.82 10.20
CA THR A 36 -3.73 15.77 11.43
C THR A 36 -2.42 16.55 11.23
N GLY A 37 -1.94 17.20 12.28
CA GLY A 37 -0.61 17.80 12.33
C GLY A 37 0.36 16.90 13.11
N TYR A 38 1.65 16.94 12.73
CA TYR A 38 2.74 16.31 13.49
C TYR A 38 3.88 17.32 13.69
N ALA A 39 4.35 17.44 14.92
CA ALA A 39 5.51 18.23 15.30
C ALA A 39 6.25 17.52 16.46
N ASP A 40 7.57 17.57 16.47
CA ASP A 40 8.43 17.00 17.52
C ASP A 40 8.12 15.51 17.84
N GLY A 41 7.73 14.75 16.82
CA GLY A 41 7.37 13.33 16.95
C GLY A 41 6.01 13.06 17.58
N GLY A 42 5.20 14.09 17.84
CA GLY A 42 3.87 14.00 18.42
C GLY A 42 2.77 14.51 17.50
N GLN A 43 1.53 14.07 17.75
CA GLN A 43 0.35 14.56 17.06
C GLN A 43 -0.07 15.91 17.65
N VAL A 44 -0.34 16.89 16.78
CA VAL A 44 -0.77 18.24 17.13
C VAL A 44 -1.98 18.68 16.30
N ALA A 45 -2.59 19.80 16.66
CA ALA A 45 -3.64 20.39 15.83
C ALA A 45 -3.08 20.77 14.45
N PRO A 46 -3.77 20.49 13.35
CA PRO A 46 -3.29 20.78 12.01
C PRO A 46 -3.39 22.30 11.72
N VAL A 47 -2.26 22.99 11.70
CA VAL A 47 -2.17 24.43 11.39
C VAL A 47 -1.36 24.61 10.12
N PRO A 48 -1.92 25.26 9.04
CA PRO A 48 -1.25 25.36 7.75
C PRO A 48 -0.31 26.61 7.68
N ASP A 49 0.54 26.78 8.69
CA ASP A 49 1.50 27.88 8.81
C ASP A 49 2.96 27.42 8.71
N GLY A 50 3.19 26.12 8.47
CA GLY A 50 4.52 25.53 8.40
C GLY A 50 5.10 25.10 9.75
N SER A 51 4.37 25.25 10.86
CA SER A 51 4.83 24.85 12.20
C SER A 51 4.70 23.33 12.45
N CYS A 52 3.97 22.61 11.61
CA CYS A 52 3.79 21.17 11.71
C CYS A 52 3.64 20.51 10.32
N ASP A 53 3.95 19.24 10.24
CA ASP A 53 3.65 18.43 9.06
C ASP A 53 2.16 18.11 9.03
N LEU A 54 1.51 18.41 7.90
CA LEU A 54 0.10 18.11 7.70
C LEU A 54 -0.08 16.81 6.93
N THR A 55 -0.89 15.92 7.46
CA THR A 55 -1.23 14.66 6.82
C THR A 55 -2.73 14.38 6.90
N ALA A 56 -3.23 13.65 5.92
CA ALA A 56 -4.60 13.14 5.91
C ALA A 56 -4.67 11.82 5.17
N HIS A 57 -5.58 10.95 5.55
CA HIS A 57 -5.83 9.70 4.85
C HIS A 57 -6.31 9.97 3.41
N VAL A 58 -5.80 9.20 2.48
CA VAL A 58 -6.21 9.28 1.07
C VAL A 58 -7.51 8.51 0.85
N ALA A 59 -8.48 9.13 0.16
CA ALA A 59 -9.65 8.41 -0.35
C ALA A 59 -9.20 7.61 -1.60
N MET A 60 -8.71 6.39 -1.38
CA MET A 60 -8.04 5.59 -2.40
C MET A 60 -8.99 5.12 -3.51
N ASP A 61 -10.26 4.94 -3.18
CA ASP A 61 -11.32 4.57 -4.11
C ASP A 61 -11.70 5.70 -5.11
N SER A 62 -11.27 6.93 -4.89
CA SER A 62 -11.46 8.04 -5.84
C SER A 62 -10.38 8.09 -6.93
N LEU A 63 -9.26 7.41 -6.75
CA LEU A 63 -8.24 7.29 -7.78
C LEU A 63 -8.73 6.36 -8.89
N SER A 64 -8.47 6.70 -10.16
CA SER A 64 -8.74 5.78 -11.27
C SER A 64 -7.89 4.52 -11.11
N HIS A 65 -8.52 3.37 -10.90
CA HIS A 65 -7.87 2.08 -10.66
C HIS A 65 -8.65 0.93 -11.30
N ASP A 66 -7.98 -0.17 -11.56
CA ASP A 66 -8.59 -1.44 -11.97
C ASP A 66 -8.71 -2.38 -10.77
N GLU A 67 -7.78 -2.29 -9.83
CA GLU A 67 -7.74 -3.10 -8.62
C GLU A 67 -7.41 -2.24 -7.40
N LEU A 68 -8.06 -2.56 -6.29
CA LEU A 68 -7.82 -1.94 -4.99
C LEU A 68 -7.65 -3.04 -3.94
N HIS A 69 -6.50 -3.09 -3.29
CA HIS A 69 -6.14 -4.11 -2.30
C HIS A 69 -5.61 -3.48 -1.02
N THR A 70 -5.70 -4.18 0.11
CA THR A 70 -4.84 -3.87 1.24
C THR A 70 -3.41 -4.35 0.94
N GLN A 71 -2.39 -3.69 1.49
CA GLN A 71 -1.00 -4.13 1.34
C GLN A 71 -0.81 -5.58 1.79
N ARG A 72 -1.42 -5.95 2.92
CA ARG A 72 -1.43 -7.34 3.40
C ARG A 72 -1.98 -8.31 2.36
N GLY A 73 -3.10 -7.96 1.72
CA GLY A 73 -3.72 -8.79 0.68
C GLY A 73 -2.83 -8.92 -0.55
N ALA A 74 -2.31 -7.81 -1.03
CA ALA A 74 -1.41 -7.76 -2.19
C ALA A 74 -0.12 -8.56 -1.95
N LEU A 75 0.55 -8.35 -0.81
CA LEU A 75 1.79 -9.07 -0.47
C LEU A 75 1.56 -10.57 -0.33
N ARG A 76 0.42 -11.00 0.24
CA ARG A 76 0.05 -12.42 0.29
C ARG A 76 -0.18 -13.02 -1.10
N ALA A 77 -0.85 -12.30 -1.98
CA ALA A 77 -1.06 -12.73 -3.36
C ALA A 77 0.27 -12.85 -4.12
N LEU A 78 1.24 -11.99 -3.82
CA LEU A 78 2.61 -12.06 -4.34
C LEU A 78 3.47 -13.15 -3.69
N GLY A 79 2.94 -13.89 -2.73
CA GLY A 79 3.63 -15.03 -2.12
C GLY A 79 4.34 -14.75 -0.80
N LEU A 80 4.28 -13.52 -0.27
CA LEU A 80 4.86 -13.24 1.05
C LEU A 80 4.07 -13.99 2.13
N ARG A 81 4.74 -14.85 2.89
CA ARG A 81 4.12 -15.70 3.93
C ARG A 81 4.56 -15.35 5.34
N GLY A 82 5.78 -14.85 5.53
CA GLY A 82 6.33 -14.55 6.84
C GLY A 82 6.46 -15.79 7.74
N ALA A 83 6.76 -16.94 7.15
CA ALA A 83 6.87 -18.18 7.88
C ALA A 83 8.13 -18.16 8.77
N THR A 84 7.95 -18.46 10.06
CA THR A 84 9.05 -18.64 11.00
C THR A 84 9.82 -19.93 10.65
N PRO A 85 11.16 -19.89 10.58
CA PRO A 85 11.96 -21.09 10.31
C PRO A 85 11.80 -22.11 11.43
N PRO A 86 11.89 -23.41 11.11
CA PRO A 86 11.76 -24.47 12.13
C PRO A 86 12.91 -24.40 13.14
N LEU A 87 12.62 -24.58 14.42
CA LEU A 87 13.61 -24.49 15.51
C LEU A 87 14.80 -25.45 15.31
N ALA A 88 14.59 -26.62 14.71
CA ALA A 88 15.66 -27.58 14.41
C ALA A 88 16.78 -26.96 13.54
N GLN A 89 16.47 -25.97 12.71
CA GLN A 89 17.46 -25.27 11.88
C GLN A 89 18.45 -24.49 12.75
N ALA A 90 18.06 -24.03 13.94
CA ALA A 90 18.96 -23.31 14.85
C ALA A 90 20.19 -24.16 15.25
N SER A 91 20.04 -25.49 15.29
CA SER A 91 21.15 -26.40 15.63
C SER A 91 21.97 -26.82 14.42
N THR A 92 21.39 -26.83 13.21
CA THR A 92 22.08 -27.29 11.99
C THR A 92 22.69 -26.15 11.20
N ASP A 93 22.04 -24.98 11.15
CA ASP A 93 22.53 -23.74 10.51
C ASP A 93 22.00 -22.53 11.28
N PRO A 94 22.68 -22.12 12.37
CA PRO A 94 22.26 -20.97 13.18
C PRO A 94 22.15 -19.66 12.37
N SER A 95 23.05 -19.46 11.41
CA SER A 95 23.05 -18.25 10.59
C SER A 95 21.83 -18.16 9.66
N ALA A 96 21.46 -19.25 9.02
CA ALA A 96 20.25 -19.31 8.20
C ALA A 96 18.98 -19.19 9.05
N TYR A 97 18.97 -19.76 10.26
CA TYR A 97 17.88 -19.61 11.20
C TYR A 97 17.65 -18.13 11.58
N LEU A 98 18.71 -17.41 11.93
CA LEU A 98 18.63 -15.99 12.31
C LEU A 98 18.17 -15.12 11.13
N ARG A 99 18.67 -15.38 9.92
CA ARG A 99 18.17 -14.69 8.70
C ARG A 99 16.68 -14.94 8.49
N GLY A 100 16.23 -16.19 8.59
CA GLY A 100 14.82 -16.55 8.45
C GLY A 100 13.91 -15.89 9.51
N LEU A 101 14.37 -15.76 10.74
CA LEU A 101 13.64 -15.00 11.77
C LEU A 101 13.52 -13.52 11.43
N ALA A 102 14.60 -12.89 10.94
CA ALA A 102 14.58 -11.50 10.54
C ALA A 102 13.61 -11.28 9.36
N GLU A 103 13.64 -12.16 8.35
CA GLU A 103 12.71 -12.13 7.21
C GLU A 103 11.26 -12.30 7.66
N ALA A 104 10.98 -13.24 8.57
CA ALA A 104 9.65 -13.44 9.13
C ALA A 104 9.17 -12.21 9.91
N SER A 105 10.06 -11.56 10.68
CA SER A 105 9.77 -10.33 11.41
C SER A 105 9.45 -9.16 10.46
N HIS A 106 10.26 -8.96 9.42
CA HIS A 106 10.00 -7.94 8.41
C HIS A 106 8.66 -8.17 7.68
N ALA A 107 8.39 -9.43 7.30
CA ALA A 107 7.13 -9.79 6.68
C ALA A 107 5.93 -9.53 7.62
N ALA A 108 6.06 -9.85 8.91
CA ALA A 108 5.03 -9.57 9.90
C ALA A 108 4.74 -8.05 10.00
N THR A 109 5.79 -7.22 10.07
CA THR A 109 5.67 -5.75 10.09
C THR A 109 4.97 -5.21 8.84
N LEU A 110 5.37 -5.68 7.65
CA LEU A 110 4.78 -5.24 6.38
C LEU A 110 3.32 -5.69 6.21
N MET A 111 2.92 -6.77 6.88
CA MET A 111 1.58 -7.36 6.78
C MET A 111 0.70 -7.05 8.01
N ASP A 112 1.18 -6.30 8.99
CA ASP A 112 0.38 -5.94 10.17
C ASP A 112 -0.79 -5.03 9.73
N PRO A 113 -2.05 -5.46 9.91
CA PRO A 113 -3.22 -4.69 9.49
C PRO A 113 -3.42 -3.39 10.27
N SER A 114 -2.85 -3.26 11.46
CA SER A 114 -2.85 -2.04 12.27
C SER A 114 -1.72 -1.07 11.90
N GLY A 115 -0.78 -1.51 11.07
CA GLY A 115 0.34 -0.74 10.55
C GLY A 115 0.38 -0.74 9.02
N TYR A 116 1.55 -1.07 8.46
CA TYR A 116 1.75 -1.02 7.00
C TYR A 116 0.83 -1.95 6.20
N GLY A 117 0.43 -3.09 6.77
CA GLY A 117 -0.47 -4.04 6.11
C GLY A 117 -1.88 -3.49 5.86
N GLY A 118 -2.27 -2.41 6.56
CA GLY A 118 -3.51 -1.67 6.36
C GLY A 118 -3.46 -0.64 5.21
N PHE A 119 -2.27 -0.35 4.66
CA PHE A 119 -2.15 0.56 3.51
C PHE A 119 -2.94 0.02 2.33
N LEU A 120 -3.45 0.93 1.50
CA LEU A 120 -4.21 0.58 0.30
C LEU A 120 -3.35 0.71 -0.95
N TRP A 121 -3.49 -0.24 -1.85
CA TRP A 121 -2.83 -0.32 -3.14
C TRP A 121 -3.86 -0.12 -4.24
N ALA A 122 -3.82 1.02 -4.92
CA ALA A 122 -4.62 1.28 -6.11
C ALA A 122 -3.75 0.99 -7.35
N LEU A 123 -4.11 -0.04 -8.10
CA LEU A 123 -3.41 -0.49 -9.30
C LEU A 123 -4.18 -0.06 -10.54
N ARG A 124 -3.51 0.59 -11.47
CA ARG A 124 -4.05 0.93 -12.79
C ARG A 124 -3.18 0.35 -13.89
N ARG A 125 -3.79 -0.46 -14.79
CA ARG A 125 -3.14 -0.95 -16.01
C ARG A 125 -3.38 0.02 -17.15
N VAL A 126 -2.31 0.34 -17.88
CA VAL A 126 -2.37 1.14 -19.09
C VAL A 126 -1.99 0.23 -20.25
N PRO A 127 -2.97 -0.25 -21.04
CA PRO A 127 -2.69 -1.13 -22.18
C PRO A 127 -1.93 -0.38 -23.26
N ARG A 128 -1.10 -1.09 -24.01
CA ARG A 128 -0.40 -0.53 -25.16
C ARG A 128 -1.42 -0.04 -26.19
N ALA A 129 -1.24 1.16 -26.72
CA ALA A 129 -2.08 1.68 -27.78
C ALA A 129 -2.12 0.68 -28.96
N GLY A 130 -3.31 0.16 -29.30
CA GLY A 130 -3.53 -0.84 -30.36
C GLY A 130 -3.86 -2.26 -29.89
N GLN A 131 -3.81 -2.57 -28.58
CA GLN A 131 -4.36 -3.81 -28.03
C GLN A 131 -5.76 -3.54 -27.46
N HIS A 132 -6.76 -3.42 -28.31
CA HIS A 132 -8.14 -3.60 -27.88
C HIS A 132 -8.31 -5.08 -27.51
N THR A 133 -8.70 -5.35 -26.29
CA THR A 133 -9.07 -6.68 -25.79
C THR A 133 -10.17 -7.24 -26.68
N ALA A 134 -9.79 -8.15 -27.58
CA ALA A 134 -10.70 -9.12 -28.16
C ALA A 134 -10.95 -10.19 -27.08
N ASP A 135 -11.77 -9.89 -26.09
CA ASP A 135 -12.37 -10.89 -25.21
C ASP A 135 -13.74 -10.38 -24.70
N SER A 136 -14.71 -10.53 -25.57
CA SER A 136 -16.14 -10.46 -25.22
C SER A 136 -16.89 -11.28 -26.27
N GLY A 137 -17.01 -12.58 -26.03
CA GLY A 137 -17.93 -13.39 -26.80
C GLY A 137 -17.56 -14.85 -26.96
N ALA A 138 -17.91 -15.65 -25.98
CA ALA A 138 -18.39 -17.03 -26.17
C ALA A 138 -19.12 -17.47 -24.90
#